data_5b3f93585a69203e42a63e263e508f0d
#
_entry.id   5b3f93585a69203e42a63e263e508f0d
#
_cell.length_a   1.000
_cell.length_b   1.000
_cell.length_c   1.000
_cell.angle_alpha   90.00
_cell.angle_beta   90.00
_cell.angle_gamma   90.00
#
_symmetry.space_group_name_H-M   'P 1'
#
loop_
_entity.id
_entity.type
_entity.pdbx_description
1 polymer ?
#
loop_
_entity_poly.entity_id
_entity_poly.type
_entity_poly.pdbx_seq_one_letter_code
_entity_poly.pdbx_strand_id
1 'polypeptide(L)'
;MRKGIISAGNWLVDFVKIIEKYPAPGNLITIESTETGLGGCAHNVLVDLAHLHTDIPLYAAGCIGDDPNGEYVLNEIEKYNIDKSYMKIVPHTPTAYTDVMAEKGGRSRTYFHCRGANAQLDIEHIDTIDTNAKIFHLGYLLLLDKLDAEDPQYKVKAARILDKLQKKGYKTSVDVVSEESNRFSRIITPCLPFTDYLIINEVEAAQCTGIPTRTSQN
;
A
#
# COMPACT_ATOMS: atom_id res chain seq x y z
N MET A 1 27.68 5.60 -0.86
CA MET A 1 26.55 6.51 -1.15
C MET A 1 25.31 5.64 -1.30
N ARG A 2 24.20 5.97 -0.63
CA ARG A 2 22.95 5.19 -0.70
C ARG A 2 22.38 5.23 -2.13
N LYS A 3 21.88 4.09 -2.62
CA LYS A 3 21.30 3.94 -3.96
C LYS A 3 20.13 2.95 -3.90
N GLY A 4 19.09 3.18 -4.69
CA GLY A 4 17.93 2.29 -4.78
C GLY A 4 16.78 2.67 -3.88
N ILE A 5 15.76 1.82 -3.88
CA ILE A 5 14.48 2.03 -3.18
C ILE A 5 14.11 0.77 -2.41
N ILE A 6 13.69 0.97 -1.17
CA ILE A 6 12.92 -0.04 -0.45
C ILE A 6 11.47 0.43 -0.40
N SER A 7 10.54 -0.43 -0.78
CA SER A 7 9.11 -0.15 -0.70
C SER A 7 8.48 -1.09 0.32
N ALA A 8 7.91 -0.47 1.35
CA ALA A 8 7.25 -1.14 2.45
C ALA A 8 5.76 -0.79 2.49
N GLY A 9 4.93 -1.70 2.97
CA GLY A 9 3.50 -1.43 3.12
C GLY A 9 2.63 -2.53 2.58
N ASN A 10 1.69 -2.15 1.74
CA ASN A 10 0.65 -3.05 1.26
C ASN A 10 1.10 -3.91 0.07
N TRP A 11 0.97 -5.22 0.28
CA TRP A 11 1.14 -6.29 -0.71
C TRP A 11 -0.16 -7.08 -0.74
N LEU A 12 -0.84 -7.14 -1.87
CA LEU A 12 -2.15 -7.77 -1.95
C LEU A 12 -2.40 -8.41 -3.32
N VAL A 13 -3.38 -9.31 -3.34
CA VAL A 13 -3.88 -9.93 -4.57
C VAL A 13 -5.21 -9.27 -4.94
N ASP A 14 -5.33 -8.81 -6.18
CA ASP A 14 -6.58 -8.30 -6.73
C ASP A 14 -7.31 -9.39 -7.51
N PHE A 15 -8.55 -9.68 -7.12
CA PHE A 15 -9.48 -10.54 -7.85
C PHE A 15 -10.48 -9.66 -8.59
N VAL A 16 -10.18 -9.32 -9.85
CA VAL A 16 -11.02 -8.45 -10.67
C VAL A 16 -12.14 -9.29 -11.31
N LYS A 17 -13.37 -8.97 -10.95
CA LYS A 17 -14.58 -9.66 -11.42
C LYS A 17 -15.37 -8.72 -12.32
N ILE A 18 -15.53 -9.11 -13.58
CA ILE A 18 -16.31 -8.33 -14.54
C ILE A 18 -17.78 -8.71 -14.43
N ILE A 19 -18.61 -7.71 -14.25
CA ILE A 19 -20.08 -7.83 -14.19
C ILE A 19 -20.72 -6.90 -15.22
N GLU A 20 -21.93 -7.20 -15.67
CA GLU A 20 -22.64 -6.31 -16.59
C GLU A 20 -23.03 -5.00 -15.92
N LYS A 21 -23.56 -5.08 -14.68
CA LYS A 21 -23.98 -3.94 -13.85
C LYS A 21 -24.05 -4.37 -12.38
N TYR A 22 -24.10 -3.41 -11.46
CA TYR A 22 -24.37 -3.72 -10.06
C TYR A 22 -25.84 -4.14 -9.87
N PRO A 23 -26.12 -5.30 -9.22
CA PRO A 23 -27.47 -5.68 -8.89
C PRO A 23 -27.99 -4.83 -7.72
N ALA A 24 -29.33 -4.71 -7.63
CA ALA A 24 -29.93 -4.19 -6.41
C ALA A 24 -29.68 -5.14 -5.23
N PRO A 25 -29.59 -4.63 -3.98
CA PRO A 25 -29.42 -5.48 -2.81
C PRO A 25 -30.41 -6.64 -2.75
N GLY A 26 -29.90 -7.85 -2.49
CA GLY A 26 -30.70 -9.08 -2.46
C GLY A 26 -30.85 -9.79 -3.81
N ASN A 27 -30.43 -9.19 -4.91
CA ASN A 27 -30.47 -9.80 -6.24
C ASN A 27 -29.12 -10.43 -6.63
N LEU A 28 -29.17 -11.38 -7.53
CA LEU A 28 -28.01 -12.06 -8.10
C LEU A 28 -27.65 -11.44 -9.46
N ILE A 29 -26.34 -11.36 -9.73
CA ILE A 29 -25.81 -11.13 -11.09
C ILE A 29 -24.69 -12.12 -11.38
N THR A 30 -24.50 -12.45 -12.65
CA THR A 30 -23.43 -13.34 -13.10
C THR A 30 -22.11 -12.58 -13.20
N ILE A 31 -21.02 -13.18 -12.70
CA ILE A 31 -19.65 -12.75 -13.00
C ILE A 31 -19.28 -13.31 -14.37
N GLU A 32 -19.00 -12.46 -15.34
CA GLU A 32 -18.66 -12.85 -16.71
C GLU A 32 -17.22 -13.40 -16.83
N SER A 33 -16.30 -12.78 -16.12
CA SER A 33 -14.90 -13.22 -16.06
C SER A 33 -14.25 -12.81 -14.76
N THR A 34 -13.18 -13.53 -14.40
CA THR A 34 -12.33 -13.21 -13.26
C THR A 34 -10.88 -13.16 -13.71
N GLU A 35 -10.18 -12.10 -13.34
CA GLU A 35 -8.75 -11.93 -13.54
C GLU A 35 -8.08 -11.82 -12.18
N THR A 36 -6.86 -12.37 -12.06
CA THR A 36 -6.06 -12.26 -10.82
C THR A 36 -4.80 -11.50 -11.14
N GLY A 37 -4.49 -10.51 -10.31
CA GLY A 37 -3.28 -9.71 -10.42
C GLY A 37 -2.72 -9.38 -9.04
N LEU A 38 -1.54 -8.79 -9.01
CA LEU A 38 -1.01 -8.22 -7.79
C LEU A 38 -1.29 -6.72 -7.75
N GLY A 39 -1.50 -6.24 -6.55
CA GLY A 39 -1.72 -4.85 -6.25
C GLY A 39 -1.04 -4.44 -4.94
N GLY A 40 -1.37 -3.26 -4.50
CA GLY A 40 -0.74 -2.60 -3.37
C GLY A 40 0.39 -1.68 -3.82
N CYS A 41 0.48 -0.53 -3.17
CA CYS A 41 1.43 0.50 -3.53
C CYS A 41 2.88 -0.01 -3.50
N ALA A 42 3.25 -0.77 -2.47
CA ALA A 42 4.61 -1.29 -2.34
C ALA A 42 5.00 -2.18 -3.52
N HIS A 43 4.09 -3.01 -4.00
CA HIS A 43 4.27 -3.84 -5.20
C HIS A 43 4.40 -2.97 -6.46
N ASN A 44 3.42 -2.09 -6.70
CA ASN A 44 3.33 -1.33 -7.94
C ASN A 44 4.57 -0.46 -8.17
N VAL A 45 5.04 0.25 -7.12
CA VAL A 45 6.25 1.07 -7.20
C VAL A 45 7.47 0.26 -7.61
N LEU A 46 7.67 -0.93 -7.03
CA LEU A 46 8.86 -1.73 -7.33
C LEU A 46 8.79 -2.39 -8.71
N VAL A 47 7.64 -2.88 -9.11
CA VAL A 47 7.45 -3.51 -10.41
C VAL A 47 7.56 -2.49 -11.54
N ASP A 48 6.97 -1.31 -11.39
CA ASP A 48 7.13 -0.23 -12.37
C ASP A 48 8.60 0.19 -12.53
N LEU A 49 9.34 0.31 -11.41
CA LEU A 49 10.77 0.61 -11.45
C LEU A 49 11.58 -0.52 -12.10
N ALA A 50 11.21 -1.77 -11.88
CA ALA A 50 11.85 -2.91 -12.54
C ALA A 50 11.62 -2.89 -14.06
N HIS A 51 10.39 -2.57 -14.49
CA HIS A 51 10.06 -2.42 -15.92
C HIS A 51 10.78 -1.24 -16.59
N LEU A 52 11.11 -0.20 -15.84
CA LEU A 52 11.92 0.91 -16.36
C LEU A 52 13.40 0.54 -16.53
N HIS A 53 13.78 -0.71 -16.22
CA HIS A 53 15.16 -1.22 -16.33
C HIS A 53 16.19 -0.30 -15.67
N THR A 54 15.83 0.24 -14.52
CA THR A 54 16.74 1.09 -13.73
C THR A 54 17.75 0.18 -13.03
N ASP A 55 19.05 0.45 -13.21
CA ASP A 55 20.14 -0.27 -12.52
C ASP A 55 20.25 0.14 -11.04
N ILE A 56 19.14 0.17 -10.34
CA ILE A 56 19.09 0.49 -8.91
C ILE A 56 18.62 -0.73 -8.10
N PRO A 57 19.18 -0.97 -6.91
CA PRO A 57 18.69 -2.02 -6.03
C PRO A 57 17.23 -1.74 -5.60
N LEU A 58 16.39 -2.78 -5.68
CA LEU A 58 14.98 -2.75 -5.30
C LEU A 58 14.75 -3.75 -4.16
N TYR A 59 14.13 -3.30 -3.08
CA TYR A 59 13.88 -4.11 -1.90
C TYR A 59 12.39 -4.09 -1.54
N ALA A 60 11.82 -5.26 -1.31
CA ALA A 60 10.45 -5.43 -0.86
C ALA A 60 10.39 -5.61 0.66
N ALA A 61 9.51 -4.89 1.34
CA ALA A 61 9.24 -5.07 2.75
C ALA A 61 7.73 -5.06 3.03
N GLY A 62 7.26 -5.94 3.90
CA GLY A 62 5.84 -6.03 4.23
C GLY A 62 5.48 -7.34 4.88
N CYS A 63 4.19 -7.57 5.02
CA CYS A 63 3.65 -8.78 5.63
C CYS A 63 2.71 -9.49 4.64
N ILE A 64 2.87 -10.81 4.53
CA ILE A 64 1.98 -11.71 3.79
C ILE A 64 1.55 -12.85 4.68
N GLY A 65 0.49 -13.55 4.31
CA GLY A 65 0.04 -14.75 5.01
C GLY A 65 0.84 -16.00 4.60
N ASP A 66 0.62 -17.06 5.36
CA ASP A 66 1.09 -18.41 5.04
C ASP A 66 0.01 -19.13 4.21
N ASP A 67 -0.20 -18.63 3.00
CA ASP A 67 -1.26 -19.09 2.10
C ASP A 67 -0.85 -18.98 0.62
N PRO A 68 -1.62 -19.56 -0.33
CA PRO A 68 -1.30 -19.52 -1.76
C PRO A 68 -1.17 -18.09 -2.33
N ASN A 69 -1.88 -17.12 -1.78
CA ASN A 69 -1.76 -15.72 -2.19
C ASN A 69 -0.40 -15.12 -1.78
N GLY A 70 0.10 -15.48 -0.58
CA GLY A 70 1.43 -15.08 -0.11
C GLY A 70 2.55 -15.68 -0.98
N GLU A 71 2.41 -16.96 -1.34
CA GLU A 71 3.32 -17.60 -2.28
C GLU A 71 3.29 -16.92 -3.66
N TYR A 72 2.10 -16.56 -4.16
CA TYR A 72 1.94 -15.83 -5.41
C TYR A 72 2.67 -14.47 -5.37
N VAL A 73 2.53 -13.71 -4.28
CA VAL A 73 3.26 -12.43 -4.07
C VAL A 73 4.77 -12.66 -4.13
N LEU A 74 5.30 -13.64 -3.41
CA LEU A 74 6.76 -13.92 -3.37
C LEU A 74 7.31 -14.33 -4.73
N ASN A 75 6.57 -15.12 -5.49
CA ASN A 75 6.95 -15.56 -6.82
C ASN A 75 6.99 -14.40 -7.83
N GLU A 76 6.05 -13.46 -7.72
CA GLU A 76 6.04 -12.27 -8.57
C GLU A 76 7.23 -11.34 -8.26
N ILE A 77 7.51 -11.08 -6.98
CA ILE A 77 8.69 -10.31 -6.55
C ILE A 77 9.98 -10.89 -7.16
N GLU A 78 10.11 -12.22 -7.14
CA GLU A 78 11.29 -12.95 -7.64
C GLU A 78 11.47 -12.80 -9.15
N LYS A 79 10.39 -12.79 -9.95
CA LYS A 79 10.42 -12.58 -11.40
C LYS A 79 11.08 -11.26 -11.80
N TYR A 80 10.99 -10.23 -10.97
CA TYR A 80 11.55 -8.91 -11.22
C TYR A 80 12.91 -8.67 -10.55
N ASN A 81 13.54 -9.72 -9.98
CA ASN A 81 14.80 -9.61 -9.25
C ASN A 81 14.77 -8.56 -8.11
N ILE A 82 13.64 -8.43 -7.44
CA ILE A 82 13.46 -7.57 -6.28
C ILE A 82 13.88 -8.38 -5.05
N ASP A 83 14.70 -7.79 -4.19
CA ASP A 83 15.12 -8.42 -2.93
C ASP A 83 13.92 -8.50 -1.96
N LYS A 84 13.54 -9.73 -1.60
CA LYS A 84 12.40 -10.05 -0.73
C LYS A 84 12.79 -10.36 0.73
N SER A 85 14.05 -10.09 1.12
CA SER A 85 14.58 -10.45 2.45
C SER A 85 13.82 -9.82 3.61
N TYR A 86 13.08 -8.74 3.37
CA TYR A 86 12.27 -8.06 4.39
C TYR A 86 10.76 -8.33 4.24
N MET A 87 10.38 -9.32 3.46
CA MET A 87 9.02 -9.85 3.46
C MET A 87 8.83 -10.81 4.63
N LYS A 88 7.79 -10.59 5.44
CA LYS A 88 7.48 -11.39 6.63
C LYS A 88 6.23 -12.23 6.40
N ILE A 89 6.35 -13.53 6.60
CA ILE A 89 5.19 -14.44 6.62
C ILE A 89 4.55 -14.38 8.02
N VAL A 90 3.25 -14.11 8.05
CA VAL A 90 2.46 -14.06 9.28
C VAL A 90 1.60 -15.32 9.34
N PRO A 91 1.88 -16.26 10.25
CA PRO A 91 1.13 -17.51 10.32
C PRO A 91 -0.34 -17.28 10.72
N HIS A 92 -1.22 -18.13 10.22
CA HIS A 92 -2.65 -18.12 10.52
C HIS A 92 -3.38 -16.79 10.19
N THR A 93 -2.82 -16.01 9.29
CA THR A 93 -3.40 -14.75 8.83
C THR A 93 -3.43 -14.77 7.30
N PRO A 94 -4.54 -14.47 6.63
CA PRO A 94 -4.56 -14.46 5.17
C PRO A 94 -3.68 -13.34 4.62
N THR A 95 -3.09 -13.56 3.47
CA THR A 95 -2.52 -12.48 2.66
C THR A 95 -3.62 -11.49 2.30
N ALA A 96 -3.32 -10.20 2.31
CA ALA A 96 -4.30 -9.20 1.92
C ALA A 96 -4.80 -9.42 0.49
N TYR A 97 -6.06 -9.15 0.25
CA TYR A 97 -6.65 -9.24 -1.08
C TYR A 97 -7.77 -8.22 -1.27
N THR A 98 -8.10 -7.96 -2.52
CA THR A 98 -9.23 -7.11 -2.88
C THR A 98 -10.10 -7.82 -3.91
N ASP A 99 -11.37 -7.99 -3.61
CA ASP A 99 -12.39 -8.31 -4.61
C ASP A 99 -12.80 -7.01 -5.31
N VAL A 100 -12.49 -6.90 -6.58
CA VAL A 100 -12.80 -5.73 -7.41
C VAL A 100 -13.97 -6.08 -8.31
N MET A 101 -15.13 -5.50 -8.02
CA MET A 101 -16.28 -5.58 -8.95
C MET A 101 -16.17 -4.45 -9.96
N ALA A 102 -16.05 -4.81 -11.25
CA ALA A 102 -15.91 -3.85 -12.34
C ALA A 102 -17.04 -4.02 -13.35
N GLU A 103 -17.74 -2.93 -13.63
CA GLU A 103 -18.76 -2.93 -14.69
C GLU A 103 -18.11 -2.99 -16.07
N LYS A 104 -18.70 -3.79 -16.94
CA LYS A 104 -18.31 -3.90 -18.34
C LYS A 104 -18.27 -2.53 -19.03
N GLY A 105 -17.19 -2.28 -19.76
CA GLY A 105 -16.97 -0.98 -20.40
C GLY A 105 -16.39 0.11 -19.49
N GLY A 106 -15.91 -0.25 -18.30
CA GLY A 106 -15.14 0.68 -17.43
C GLY A 106 -15.98 1.75 -16.74
N ARG A 107 -17.29 1.53 -16.59
CA ARG A 107 -18.23 2.52 -16.03
C ARG A 107 -18.00 2.81 -14.57
N SER A 108 -17.80 1.75 -13.77
CA SER A 108 -17.52 1.88 -12.34
C SER A 108 -16.71 0.70 -11.79
N ARG A 109 -16.05 0.91 -10.67
CA ARG A 109 -15.37 -0.14 -9.90
C ARG A 109 -15.65 0.05 -8.42
N THR A 110 -15.87 -1.06 -7.73
CA THR A 110 -16.01 -1.07 -6.26
C THR A 110 -15.05 -2.11 -5.69
N TYR A 111 -14.40 -1.74 -4.59
CA TYR A 111 -13.33 -2.51 -3.98
C TYR A 111 -13.79 -3.03 -2.63
N PHE A 112 -13.70 -4.35 -2.44
CA PHE A 112 -13.95 -5.03 -1.16
C PHE A 112 -12.63 -5.56 -0.65
N HIS A 113 -12.03 -4.85 0.28
CA HIS A 113 -10.66 -5.10 0.70
C HIS A 113 -10.57 -5.86 2.02
N CYS A 114 -9.76 -6.92 2.03
CA CYS A 114 -9.33 -7.64 3.21
C CYS A 114 -7.89 -7.22 3.54
N ARG A 115 -7.68 -6.59 4.70
CA ARG A 115 -6.36 -6.10 5.13
C ARG A 115 -5.36 -7.22 5.41
N GLY A 116 -5.82 -8.38 5.89
CA GLY A 116 -5.01 -9.56 6.12
C GLY A 116 -3.70 -9.25 6.85
N ALA A 117 -2.63 -9.88 6.40
CA ALA A 117 -1.31 -9.74 7.01
C ALA A 117 -0.73 -8.32 6.94
N ASN A 118 -1.17 -7.47 6.01
CA ASN A 118 -0.72 -6.07 5.95
C ASN A 118 -1.01 -5.29 7.25
N ALA A 119 -2.11 -5.63 7.93
CA ALA A 119 -2.46 -5.06 9.23
C ALA A 119 -1.41 -5.35 10.33
N GLN A 120 -0.54 -6.33 10.13
CA GLN A 120 0.48 -6.76 11.09
C GLN A 120 1.84 -6.06 10.90
N LEU A 121 2.02 -5.27 9.83
CA LEU A 121 3.24 -4.50 9.64
C LEU A 121 3.41 -3.49 10.78
N ASP A 122 4.51 -3.62 11.54
CA ASP A 122 4.77 -2.81 12.74
C ASP A 122 6.19 -2.22 12.72
N ILE A 123 6.43 -1.29 13.63
CA ILE A 123 7.75 -0.65 13.87
C ILE A 123 8.84 -1.69 14.04
N GLU A 124 8.59 -2.73 14.84
CA GLU A 124 9.57 -3.80 15.12
C GLU A 124 10.06 -4.47 13.83
N HIS A 125 9.18 -4.70 12.87
CA HIS A 125 9.57 -5.26 11.59
C HIS A 125 10.42 -4.27 10.79
N ILE A 126 9.99 -3.01 10.69
CA ILE A 126 10.71 -1.98 9.93
C ILE A 126 12.08 -1.69 10.56
N ASP A 127 12.21 -1.81 11.89
CA ASP A 127 13.48 -1.62 12.59
C ASP A 127 14.55 -2.64 12.20
N THR A 128 14.15 -3.85 11.77
CA THR A 128 15.09 -4.88 11.29
C THR A 128 15.69 -4.57 9.93
N ILE A 129 15.12 -3.58 9.20
CA ILE A 129 15.56 -3.24 7.85
C ILE A 129 16.88 -2.50 7.92
N ASP A 130 17.89 -3.07 7.25
CA ASP A 130 19.21 -2.49 7.06
C ASP A 130 19.63 -2.63 5.59
N THR A 131 19.46 -1.58 4.82
CA THR A 131 19.79 -1.55 3.38
C THR A 131 20.57 -0.28 3.03
N ASN A 132 21.24 -0.31 1.89
CA ASN A 132 21.82 0.88 1.27
C ASN A 132 20.84 1.66 0.37
N ALA A 133 19.54 1.37 0.44
CA ALA A 133 18.53 2.12 -0.28
C ALA A 133 18.58 3.61 0.08
N LYS A 134 18.39 4.47 -0.91
CA LYS A 134 18.33 5.92 -0.72
C LYS A 134 16.94 6.36 -0.26
N ILE A 135 15.90 5.74 -0.82
CA ILE A 135 14.51 6.07 -0.54
C ILE A 135 13.85 4.90 0.20
N PHE A 136 13.14 5.22 1.27
CA PHE A 136 12.20 4.32 1.91
C PHE A 136 10.78 4.81 1.58
N HIS A 137 10.07 4.05 0.77
CA HIS A 137 8.68 4.31 0.44
C HIS A 137 7.77 3.51 1.36
N LEU A 138 6.82 4.18 2.01
CA LEU A 138 5.82 3.59 2.91
C LEU A 138 4.42 3.83 2.34
N GLY A 139 3.74 2.81 1.92
CA GLY A 139 2.37 2.89 1.38
C GLY A 139 1.57 1.60 1.68
N TYR A 140 0.31 1.65 1.82
CA TYR A 140 -0.65 2.76 1.93
C TYR A 140 -0.89 3.09 3.40
N LEU A 141 -0.62 4.28 3.86
CA LEU A 141 -1.19 4.72 5.12
C LEU A 141 -2.72 4.68 5.01
N LEU A 142 -3.41 4.47 6.15
CA LEU A 142 -4.84 4.19 6.31
C LEU A 142 -5.20 2.69 6.17
N LEU A 143 -4.31 1.84 5.66
CA LEU A 143 -4.50 0.39 5.59
C LEU A 143 -3.50 -0.42 6.43
N LEU A 144 -2.62 0.23 7.18
CA LEU A 144 -1.58 -0.39 8.00
C LEU A 144 -1.94 -0.27 9.49
N ASP A 145 -2.88 -1.08 9.96
CA ASP A 145 -3.53 -0.91 11.27
C ASP A 145 -2.57 -0.68 12.42
N LYS A 146 -1.44 -1.41 12.48
CA LYS A 146 -0.46 -1.22 13.54
C LYS A 146 0.35 0.06 13.40
N LEU A 147 0.68 0.48 12.19
CA LEU A 147 1.39 1.73 11.92
C LEU A 147 0.47 2.95 12.02
N ASP A 148 -0.81 2.78 11.66
CA ASP A 148 -1.85 3.80 11.79
C ASP A 148 -2.32 3.99 13.25
N ALA A 149 -1.91 3.10 14.16
CA ALA A 149 -2.26 3.18 15.56
C ALA A 149 -1.62 4.40 16.25
N GLU A 150 -2.26 4.83 17.34
CA GLU A 150 -1.80 5.99 18.13
C GLU A 150 -0.40 5.77 18.72
N ASP A 151 0.38 6.83 18.73
CA ASP A 151 1.67 6.93 19.42
C ASP A 151 1.66 8.14 20.36
N PRO A 152 2.00 7.99 21.65
CA PRO A 152 1.91 9.08 22.62
C PRO A 152 2.78 10.30 22.29
N GLN A 153 3.91 10.07 21.61
CA GLN A 153 4.88 11.13 21.28
C GLN A 153 4.66 11.70 19.87
N TYR A 154 4.37 10.84 18.90
CA TYR A 154 4.28 11.19 17.48
C TYR A 154 2.85 11.27 16.97
N LYS A 155 1.84 11.05 17.84
CA LYS A 155 0.42 10.92 17.53
C LYS A 155 0.06 9.65 16.76
N VAL A 156 0.91 9.19 15.84
CA VAL A 156 0.74 7.95 15.08
C VAL A 156 2.07 7.23 14.93
N LYS A 157 2.06 5.90 15.00
CA LYS A 157 3.29 5.08 14.91
C LYS A 157 4.01 5.24 13.58
N ALA A 158 3.28 5.47 12.48
CA ALA A 158 3.87 5.75 11.17
C ALA A 158 4.78 6.99 11.22
N ALA A 159 4.38 8.07 11.88
CA ALA A 159 5.21 9.27 12.04
C ALA A 159 6.51 8.98 12.80
N ARG A 160 6.42 8.17 13.86
CA ARG A 160 7.60 7.73 14.63
C ARG A 160 8.59 6.94 13.78
N ILE A 161 8.09 6.02 12.92
CA ILE A 161 9.00 5.23 12.09
C ILE A 161 9.62 6.06 10.97
N LEU A 162 8.87 7.00 10.38
CA LEU A 162 9.40 7.92 9.36
C LEU A 162 10.53 8.80 9.92
N ASP A 163 10.37 9.36 11.12
CA ASP A 163 11.46 10.09 11.82
C ASP A 163 12.71 9.21 12.02
N LYS A 164 12.51 7.98 12.50
CA LYS A 164 13.60 7.01 12.64
C LYS A 164 14.32 6.73 11.33
N LEU A 165 13.59 6.55 10.25
CA LEU A 165 14.17 6.28 8.92
C LEU A 165 14.97 7.47 8.39
N GLN A 166 14.49 8.71 8.58
CA GLN A 166 15.26 9.91 8.25
C GLN A 166 16.55 9.99 9.07
N LYS A 167 16.50 9.68 10.36
CA LYS A 167 17.69 9.62 11.23
C LYS A 167 18.68 8.53 10.82
N LYS A 168 18.22 7.43 10.24
CA LYS A 168 19.05 6.40 9.60
C LYS A 168 19.62 6.83 8.23
N GLY A 169 19.24 8.01 7.72
CA GLY A 169 19.73 8.58 6.46
C GLY A 169 18.93 8.17 5.21
N TYR A 170 17.73 7.63 5.35
CA TYR A 170 16.81 7.44 4.23
C TYR A 170 16.14 8.77 3.87
N LYS A 171 15.78 8.92 2.60
CA LYS A 171 14.73 9.82 2.18
C LYS A 171 13.40 9.08 2.27
N THR A 172 12.43 9.68 2.92
CA THR A 172 11.12 9.09 3.14
C THR A 172 10.13 9.49 2.06
N SER A 173 9.41 8.51 1.53
CA SER A 173 8.33 8.70 0.56
C SER A 173 7.07 8.04 1.11
N VAL A 174 5.95 8.73 1.02
CA VAL A 174 4.66 8.25 1.55
C VAL A 174 3.59 8.43 0.49
N ASP A 175 2.73 7.45 0.37
CA ASP A 175 1.44 7.58 -0.27
C ASP A 175 0.31 7.09 0.63
N VAL A 176 -0.91 7.28 0.20
CA VAL A 176 -2.11 6.91 0.93
C VAL A 176 -3.10 6.21 0.00
N VAL A 177 -4.19 5.73 0.55
CA VAL A 177 -5.28 5.15 -0.22
C VAL A 177 -6.53 6.01 -0.07
N SER A 178 -7.29 6.14 -1.14
CA SER A 178 -8.61 6.78 -1.08
C SER A 178 -9.61 5.85 -0.40
N GLU A 179 -9.68 5.89 0.93
CA GLU A 179 -10.68 5.15 1.71
C GLU A 179 -11.82 6.09 2.15
N GLU A 180 -12.99 5.54 2.34
CA GLU A 180 -14.14 6.29 2.86
C GLU A 180 -14.09 6.36 4.38
N SER A 181 -13.30 7.31 4.93
CA SER A 181 -13.20 7.55 6.37
C SER A 181 -12.86 9.00 6.70
N ASN A 182 -12.97 9.35 7.98
CA ASN A 182 -12.57 10.66 8.52
C ASN A 182 -11.17 10.62 9.18
N ARG A 183 -10.35 9.61 8.88
CA ARG A 183 -9.05 9.38 9.56
C ARG A 183 -7.87 10.10 8.92
N PHE A 184 -8.03 10.65 7.72
CA PHE A 184 -6.93 11.22 6.93
C PHE A 184 -6.09 12.22 7.72
N SER A 185 -6.68 13.31 8.23
CA SER A 185 -5.93 14.33 8.95
C SER A 185 -5.27 13.78 10.22
N ARG A 186 -5.91 12.83 10.90
CA ARG A 186 -5.38 12.23 12.13
C ARG A 186 -4.15 11.36 11.87
N ILE A 187 -4.11 10.64 10.76
CA ILE A 187 -3.03 9.69 10.44
C ILE A 187 -1.95 10.35 9.58
N ILE A 188 -2.34 11.09 8.55
CA ILE A 188 -1.38 11.61 7.56
C ILE A 188 -0.68 12.87 8.06
N THR A 189 -1.43 13.84 8.65
CA THR A 189 -0.86 15.12 9.08
C THR A 189 0.33 14.96 10.05
N PRO A 190 0.31 14.05 11.05
CA PRO A 190 1.48 13.81 11.90
C PRO A 190 2.69 13.25 11.18
N CYS A 191 2.52 12.61 10.02
CA CYS A 191 3.61 12.04 9.21
C CYS A 191 4.33 13.09 8.36
N LEU A 192 3.66 14.19 8.01
CA LEU A 192 4.18 15.20 7.08
C LEU A 192 5.54 15.79 7.46
N PRO A 193 5.84 16.12 8.74
CA PRO A 193 7.15 16.64 9.14
C PRO A 193 8.32 15.68 8.87
N PHE A 194 8.01 14.38 8.71
CA PHE A 194 8.98 13.30 8.52
C PHE A 194 8.86 12.67 7.12
N THR A 195 8.26 13.38 6.17
CA THR A 195 8.04 12.93 4.78
C THR A 195 8.78 13.84 3.82
N ASP A 196 9.76 13.30 3.06
CA ASP A 196 10.46 14.06 2.03
C ASP A 196 9.63 14.13 0.73
N TYR A 197 8.88 13.08 0.42
CA TYR A 197 8.05 12.97 -0.80
C TYR A 197 6.67 12.46 -0.44
N LEU A 198 5.64 13.28 -0.64
CA LEU A 198 4.24 12.89 -0.47
C LEU A 198 3.59 12.75 -1.85
N ILE A 199 3.05 11.57 -2.14
CA ILE A 199 2.42 11.24 -3.42
C ILE A 199 0.95 10.96 -3.17
N ILE A 200 0.10 11.92 -3.47
CA ILE A 200 -1.34 11.86 -3.24
C ILE A 200 -2.10 12.52 -4.39
N ASN A 201 -3.34 12.11 -4.60
CA ASN A 201 -4.24 12.78 -5.53
C ASN A 201 -4.96 13.98 -4.88
N GLU A 202 -5.73 14.72 -5.66
CA GLU A 202 -6.43 15.92 -5.20
C GLU A 202 -7.52 15.61 -4.16
N VAL A 203 -8.15 14.44 -4.24
CA VAL A 203 -9.19 14.01 -3.28
C VAL A 203 -8.53 13.70 -1.92
N GLU A 204 -7.45 12.97 -1.92
CA GLU A 204 -6.66 12.67 -0.73
C GLU A 204 -6.07 13.93 -0.10
N ALA A 205 -5.59 14.86 -0.94
CA ALA A 205 -5.11 16.17 -0.47
C ALA A 205 -6.22 16.97 0.23
N ALA A 206 -7.43 16.98 -0.33
CA ALA A 206 -8.57 17.62 0.30
C ALA A 206 -8.94 16.97 1.63
N GLN A 207 -8.91 15.65 1.71
CA GLN A 207 -9.16 14.90 2.94
C GLN A 207 -8.10 15.17 4.02
N CYS A 208 -6.84 15.33 3.63
CA CYS A 208 -5.76 15.65 4.56
C CYS A 208 -5.82 17.07 5.11
N THR A 209 -6.21 18.03 4.26
CA THR A 209 -6.12 19.47 4.58
C THR A 209 -7.45 20.08 5.01
N GLY A 210 -8.57 19.47 4.68
CA GLY A 210 -9.90 20.03 4.80
C GLY A 210 -10.21 21.12 3.76
N ILE A 211 -9.32 21.34 2.79
CA ILE A 211 -9.54 22.28 1.69
C ILE A 211 -10.21 21.52 0.54
N PRO A 212 -11.43 21.87 0.14
CA PRO A 212 -12.14 21.14 -0.90
C PRO A 212 -11.42 21.25 -2.24
N THR A 213 -11.47 20.16 -3.01
CA THR A 213 -11.03 20.18 -4.42
C THR A 213 -11.87 21.19 -5.20
N ARG A 214 -11.28 21.84 -6.19
CA ARG A 214 -12.06 22.60 -7.15
C ARG A 214 -12.97 21.60 -7.87
N THR A 215 -14.24 21.60 -7.55
CA THR A 215 -15.24 20.99 -8.42
C THR A 215 -15.12 21.69 -9.77
N SER A 216 -14.80 20.93 -10.81
CA SER A 216 -14.99 21.42 -12.17
C SER A 216 -16.49 21.73 -12.34
N GLN A 217 -16.88 22.95 -12.02
CA GLN A 217 -18.10 23.52 -12.56
C GLN A 217 -17.77 23.83 -14.01
N ASN A 218 -18.11 22.87 -14.86
CA ASN A 218 -18.78 23.02 -16.16
C ASN A 218 -18.79 21.69 -16.88
#